data_c896c22c9726bead0aaf5910876bddc3
#
_entry.id   c896c22c9726bead0aaf5910876bddc3
#
_cell.length_a   1.000
_cell.length_b   1.000
_cell.length_c   1.000
_cell.angle_alpha   90.00
_cell.angle_beta   90.00
_cell.angle_gamma   90.00
#
_symmetry.space_group_name_H-M   'P 1'
#
loop_
_entity.id
_entity.type
_entity.pdbx_description
1 polymer ?
#
loop_
_entity_poly.entity_id
_entity_poly.type
_entity_poly.pdbx_seq_one_letter_code
_entity_poly.pdbx_strand_id
1 'polypeptide(L)'
;MTAYVSISFVMINKISNFRKNSNTMVEKVERIKLLDRKFKTMIPAEEIDKAVQRVADQLNERYQGKTPIFLGVLSGAFLFLSDLVRKTTFDCRLAFVKISSYEGTQSTGSIKQHLGIDFDIEGKDIIIVEDIVETGHSMNYLLDYLQQRNPASVSICTLFFKPEKFLYEYKIDYVAMPIGNEFIVGYGLDYNQIGRNLKDIYVLDED
;
A
#
# COMPACT_ATOMS: atom_id res chain seq x y z
N MET A 1 -0.94 29.95 6.39
CA MET A 1 -0.96 29.67 4.93
C MET A 1 0.41 29.28 4.34
N THR A 2 1.47 29.14 5.15
CA THR A 2 2.87 28.97 4.67
C THR A 2 3.45 27.55 4.88
N ALA A 3 2.79 26.66 5.60
CA ALA A 3 3.31 25.30 5.90
C ALA A 3 2.96 24.25 4.82
N TYR A 4 1.88 24.43 4.07
CA TYR A 4 1.42 23.47 3.07
C TYR A 4 2.27 23.43 1.79
N VAL A 5 2.88 24.55 1.41
CA VAL A 5 3.74 24.63 0.19
C VAL A 5 5.07 23.90 0.39
N SER A 6 5.56 23.81 1.63
CA SER A 6 6.84 23.19 1.96
C SER A 6 6.82 21.65 1.83
N ILE A 7 5.72 20.99 2.17
CA ILE A 7 5.62 19.53 2.17
C ILE A 7 5.50 18.98 0.74
N SER A 8 4.71 19.62 -0.12
CA SER A 8 4.58 19.23 -1.53
C SER A 8 5.89 19.40 -2.30
N PHE A 9 6.64 20.49 -2.03
CA PHE A 9 7.91 20.76 -2.71
C PHE A 9 9.02 19.78 -2.29
N VAL A 10 9.06 19.38 -1.02
CA VAL A 10 10.00 18.38 -0.51
C VAL A 10 9.69 16.98 -1.05
N MET A 11 8.40 16.61 -1.21
CA MET A 11 8.01 15.34 -1.80
C MET A 11 8.31 15.27 -3.30
N ILE A 12 8.03 16.32 -4.07
CA ILE A 12 8.33 16.39 -5.51
C ILE A 12 9.84 16.29 -5.76
N ASN A 13 10.66 16.96 -4.95
CA ASN A 13 12.11 16.84 -5.04
C ASN A 13 12.64 15.45 -4.63
N LYS A 14 11.99 14.74 -3.71
CA LYS A 14 12.33 13.34 -3.39
C LYS A 14 12.00 12.40 -4.55
N ILE A 15 10.89 12.60 -5.24
CA ILE A 15 10.51 11.80 -6.43
C ILE A 15 11.52 12.02 -7.57
N SER A 16 11.94 13.28 -7.82
CA SER A 16 12.93 13.58 -8.87
C SER A 16 14.33 13.09 -8.52
N ASN A 17 14.72 13.08 -7.23
CA ASN A 17 16.02 12.59 -6.77
C ASN A 17 16.06 11.06 -6.70
N PHE A 18 14.94 10.38 -6.47
CA PHE A 18 14.87 8.91 -6.55
C PHE A 18 15.18 8.42 -7.97
N ARG A 19 14.75 9.16 -9.00
CA ARG A 19 15.07 8.85 -10.42
C ARG A 19 16.51 9.19 -10.83
N LYS A 20 17.25 10.03 -10.08
CA LYS A 20 18.59 10.49 -10.47
C LYS A 20 19.76 9.67 -9.91
N ASN A 21 19.55 8.81 -8.91
CA ASN A 21 20.62 8.06 -8.25
C ASN A 21 20.78 6.60 -8.74
N SER A 22 20.07 6.18 -9.79
CA SER A 22 20.29 4.89 -10.44
C SER A 22 21.41 5.00 -11.47
N ASN A 23 22.66 4.93 -11.01
CA ASN A 23 23.80 4.81 -11.91
C ASN A 23 24.18 3.32 -12.08
N THR A 24 24.12 2.88 -13.34
CA THR A 24 24.80 1.72 -13.94
C THR A 24 24.38 0.30 -13.51
N MET A 25 23.17 -0.08 -13.87
CA MET A 25 22.93 -1.33 -14.62
C MET A 25 21.91 -0.98 -15.71
N VAL A 26 22.12 -1.40 -16.94
CA VAL A 26 21.10 -1.34 -17.98
C VAL A 26 19.98 -2.28 -17.49
N GLU A 27 18.99 -1.72 -16.80
CA GLU A 27 17.83 -2.47 -16.36
C GLU A 27 17.20 -3.07 -17.62
N LYS A 28 17.22 -4.40 -17.68
CA LYS A 28 16.59 -5.14 -18.77
C LYS A 28 15.10 -4.95 -18.62
N VAL A 29 14.54 -3.98 -19.35
CA VAL A 29 13.09 -3.76 -19.40
C VAL A 29 12.45 -5.03 -19.93
N GLU A 30 11.87 -5.82 -19.05
CA GLU A 30 11.13 -7.01 -19.42
C GLU A 30 9.71 -6.59 -19.85
N ARG A 31 9.24 -7.13 -20.97
CA ARG A 31 7.87 -6.97 -21.44
C ARG A 31 7.11 -8.26 -21.27
N ILE A 32 5.92 -8.15 -20.72
CA ILE A 32 5.01 -9.29 -20.51
C ILE A 32 3.65 -8.98 -21.15
N LYS A 33 2.89 -10.04 -21.41
CA LYS A 33 1.49 -9.94 -21.83
C LYS A 33 0.60 -10.57 -20.77
N LEU A 34 -0.37 -9.81 -20.30
CA LEU A 34 -1.45 -10.31 -19.45
C LEU A 34 -2.77 -10.11 -20.20
N LEU A 35 -3.44 -11.21 -20.50
CA LEU A 35 -4.68 -11.21 -21.30
C LEU A 35 -4.51 -10.46 -22.64
N ASP A 36 -5.19 -9.34 -22.78
CA ASP A 36 -5.23 -8.48 -23.97
C ASP A 36 -4.26 -7.29 -23.91
N ARG A 37 -3.56 -7.07 -22.78
CA ARG A 37 -2.68 -5.93 -22.55
C ARG A 37 -1.20 -6.31 -22.47
N LYS A 38 -0.34 -5.38 -22.89
CA LYS A 38 1.11 -5.47 -22.75
C LYS A 38 1.56 -4.61 -21.58
N PHE A 39 2.57 -5.07 -20.88
CA PHE A 39 3.15 -4.38 -19.74
C PHE A 39 4.66 -4.43 -19.82
N LYS A 40 5.34 -3.44 -19.24
CA LYS A 40 6.80 -3.38 -19.13
C LYS A 40 7.20 -3.19 -17.67
N THR A 41 8.36 -3.73 -17.26
CA THR A 41 8.87 -3.57 -15.91
C THR A 41 8.99 -2.08 -15.56
N MET A 42 8.43 -1.73 -14.40
CA MET A 42 8.51 -0.38 -13.83
C MET A 42 9.36 -0.37 -12.55
N ILE A 43 9.16 -1.34 -11.66
CA ILE A 43 9.88 -1.44 -10.38
C ILE A 43 10.33 -2.89 -10.19
N PRO A 44 11.65 -3.14 -10.16
CA PRO A 44 12.19 -4.47 -9.89
C PRO A 44 11.92 -4.94 -8.47
N ALA A 45 11.85 -6.26 -8.27
CA ALA A 45 11.62 -6.88 -6.96
C ALA A 45 12.64 -6.46 -5.90
N GLU A 46 13.89 -6.23 -6.28
CA GLU A 46 14.95 -5.77 -5.38
C GLU A 46 14.69 -4.37 -4.81
N GLU A 47 14.05 -3.49 -5.59
CA GLU A 47 13.65 -2.16 -5.12
C GLU A 47 12.44 -2.24 -4.19
N ILE A 48 11.50 -3.13 -4.50
CA ILE A 48 10.35 -3.42 -3.63
C ILE A 48 10.87 -3.93 -2.28
N ASP A 49 11.78 -4.92 -2.28
CA ASP A 49 12.33 -5.50 -1.05
C ASP A 49 13.01 -4.45 -0.17
N LYS A 50 13.82 -3.55 -0.77
CA LYS A 50 14.45 -2.43 -0.06
C LYS A 50 13.41 -1.46 0.54
N ALA A 51 12.33 -1.20 -0.20
CA ALA A 51 11.27 -0.33 0.29
C ALA A 51 10.50 -0.95 1.45
N VAL A 52 10.19 -2.25 1.36
CA VAL A 52 9.56 -3.03 2.45
C VAL A 52 10.47 -3.07 3.67
N GLN A 53 11.79 -3.25 3.49
CA GLN A 53 12.75 -3.22 4.60
C GLN A 53 12.74 -1.87 5.33
N ARG A 54 12.75 -0.74 4.60
CA ARG A 54 12.68 0.60 5.24
C ARG A 54 11.42 0.79 6.08
N VAL A 55 10.29 0.30 5.61
CA VAL A 55 9.04 0.37 6.38
C VAL A 55 9.10 -0.55 7.60
N ALA A 56 9.62 -1.76 7.44
CA ALA A 56 9.81 -2.70 8.55
C ALA A 56 10.70 -2.10 9.65
N ASP A 57 11.79 -1.41 9.28
CA ASP A 57 12.69 -0.76 10.24
C ASP A 57 11.97 0.34 11.05
N GLN A 58 11.13 1.15 10.40
CA GLN A 58 10.30 2.16 11.08
C GLN A 58 9.28 1.52 12.04
N LEU A 59 8.65 0.42 11.62
CA LEU A 59 7.72 -0.32 12.46
C LEU A 59 8.43 -0.99 13.65
N ASN A 60 9.63 -1.55 13.44
CA ASN A 60 10.45 -2.15 14.49
C ASN A 60 10.79 -1.13 15.58
N GLU A 61 11.16 0.09 15.19
CA GLU A 61 11.41 1.19 16.13
C GLU A 61 10.14 1.57 16.90
N ARG A 62 9.00 1.72 16.19
CA ARG A 62 7.74 2.22 16.77
C ARG A 62 7.05 1.22 17.68
N TYR A 63 7.14 -0.07 17.36
CA TYR A 63 6.37 -1.13 18.04
C TYR A 63 7.25 -2.07 18.88
N GLN A 64 8.50 -1.71 19.16
CA GLN A 64 9.36 -2.46 20.05
C GLN A 64 8.67 -2.70 21.41
N GLY A 65 8.62 -3.95 21.87
CA GLY A 65 7.98 -4.34 23.13
C GLY A 65 6.46 -4.31 23.12
N LYS A 66 5.83 -4.11 21.96
CA LYS A 66 4.39 -4.17 21.76
C LYS A 66 4.02 -5.39 20.92
N THR A 67 2.71 -5.69 20.90
CA THR A 67 2.15 -6.77 20.08
C THR A 67 0.98 -6.21 19.25
N PRO A 68 1.26 -5.42 18.20
CA PRO A 68 0.21 -4.86 17.36
C PRO A 68 -0.50 -5.93 16.52
N ILE A 69 -1.63 -5.54 15.96
CA ILE A 69 -2.38 -6.35 15.01
C ILE A 69 -2.15 -5.78 13.61
N PHE A 70 -1.56 -6.56 12.72
CA PHE A 70 -1.54 -6.25 11.29
C PHE A 70 -2.87 -6.65 10.68
N LEU A 71 -3.56 -5.69 10.09
CA LEU A 71 -4.83 -5.88 9.38
C LEU A 71 -4.60 -5.77 7.88
N GLY A 72 -4.41 -6.91 7.22
CA GLY A 72 -4.19 -6.96 5.77
C GLY A 72 -5.49 -6.79 4.98
N VAL A 73 -5.48 -5.89 4.00
CA VAL A 73 -6.61 -5.69 3.09
C VAL A 73 -6.48 -6.63 1.89
N LEU A 74 -7.38 -7.60 1.83
CA LEU A 74 -7.36 -8.62 0.78
C LEU A 74 -8.05 -8.11 -0.51
N SER A 75 -7.55 -8.54 -1.70
CA SER A 75 -6.50 -9.55 -1.86
C SER A 75 -5.13 -8.94 -2.21
N GLY A 76 -5.02 -7.69 -2.57
CA GLY A 76 -3.80 -7.10 -3.12
C GLY A 76 -2.64 -7.05 -2.13
N ALA A 77 -2.92 -6.73 -0.87
CA ALA A 77 -1.88 -6.55 0.15
C ALA A 77 -1.19 -7.84 0.63
N PHE A 78 -1.60 -9.05 0.16
CA PHE A 78 -1.15 -10.30 0.77
C PHE A 78 0.37 -10.54 0.67
N LEU A 79 0.99 -10.20 -0.47
CA LEU A 79 2.44 -10.34 -0.65
C LEU A 79 3.20 -9.31 0.17
N PHE A 80 2.78 -8.06 0.11
CA PHE A 80 3.38 -6.99 0.91
C PHE A 80 3.30 -7.29 2.40
N LEU A 81 2.13 -7.71 2.91
CA LEU A 81 1.97 -8.09 4.31
C LEU A 81 2.88 -9.27 4.69
N SER A 82 2.94 -10.30 3.84
CA SER A 82 3.79 -11.48 4.08
C SER A 82 5.27 -11.09 4.22
N ASP A 83 5.78 -10.28 3.29
CA ASP A 83 7.18 -9.87 3.34
C ASP A 83 7.45 -8.89 4.47
N LEU A 84 6.50 -7.99 4.78
CA LEU A 84 6.61 -7.02 5.86
C LEU A 84 6.72 -7.71 7.23
N VAL A 85 5.81 -8.64 7.54
CA VAL A 85 5.81 -9.32 8.87
C VAL A 85 7.05 -10.19 9.07
N ARG A 86 7.63 -10.73 8.00
CA ARG A 86 8.89 -11.51 8.09
C ARG A 86 10.11 -10.64 8.40
N LYS A 87 10.01 -9.33 8.22
CA LYS A 87 11.05 -8.33 8.50
C LYS A 87 10.85 -7.63 9.84
N THR A 88 9.73 -7.88 10.54
CA THR A 88 9.50 -7.32 11.88
C THR A 88 10.22 -8.14 12.95
N THR A 89 10.63 -7.46 14.03
CA THR A 89 11.37 -8.04 15.16
C THR A 89 10.55 -8.09 16.46
N PHE A 90 9.29 -7.70 16.40
CA PHE A 90 8.34 -7.73 17.51
C PHE A 90 7.24 -8.77 17.25
N ASP A 91 6.63 -9.26 18.32
CA ASP A 91 5.48 -10.16 18.20
C ASP A 91 4.26 -9.42 17.64
N CYS A 92 3.53 -10.07 16.73
CA CYS A 92 2.35 -9.47 16.14
C CYS A 92 1.22 -10.49 15.99
N ARG A 93 0.00 -9.99 15.85
CA ARG A 93 -1.16 -10.77 15.40
C ARG A 93 -1.50 -10.40 13.98
N LEU A 94 -2.10 -11.34 13.26
CA LEU A 94 -2.56 -11.11 11.89
C LEU A 94 -4.08 -11.20 11.83
N ALA A 95 -4.68 -10.27 11.14
CA ALA A 95 -6.09 -10.28 10.77
C ALA A 95 -6.22 -9.86 9.30
N PHE A 96 -7.33 -10.20 8.70
CA PHE A 96 -7.62 -9.85 7.32
C PHE A 96 -9.00 -9.23 7.19
N VAL A 97 -9.10 -8.27 6.31
CA VAL A 97 -10.37 -7.69 5.90
C VAL A 97 -10.46 -7.73 4.38
N LYS A 98 -11.63 -8.00 3.87
CA LYS A 98 -11.91 -7.88 2.44
C LYS A 98 -13.00 -6.87 2.23
N ILE A 99 -12.67 -5.80 1.55
CA ILE A 99 -13.58 -4.73 1.17
C ILE A 99 -13.61 -4.61 -0.35
N SER A 100 -14.72 -4.23 -0.90
CA SER A 100 -14.84 -3.89 -2.32
C SER A 100 -15.60 -2.57 -2.46
N SER A 101 -15.07 -1.68 -3.30
CA SER A 101 -15.83 -0.55 -3.80
C SER A 101 -16.86 -1.05 -4.82
N TYR A 102 -18.09 -0.62 -4.70
CA TYR A 102 -19.12 -0.93 -5.69
C TYR A 102 -18.96 0.04 -6.87
N GLU A 103 -18.40 -0.41 -7.98
CA GLU A 103 -18.49 0.26 -9.26
C GLU A 103 -19.78 -0.21 -9.97
N GLY A 104 -20.91 0.32 -9.52
CA GLY A 104 -22.19 0.18 -10.24
C GLY A 104 -22.54 1.48 -10.93
N THR A 105 -23.37 1.43 -11.95
CA THR A 105 -23.85 2.56 -12.78
C THR A 105 -24.59 3.67 -11.98
N GLN A 106 -24.70 3.52 -10.66
CA GLN A 106 -25.03 4.56 -9.70
C GLN A 106 -24.07 4.41 -8.51
N SER A 107 -23.01 5.19 -8.50
CA SER A 107 -22.04 5.23 -7.41
C SER A 107 -22.68 5.84 -6.16
N THR A 108 -23.25 5.03 -5.30
CA THR A 108 -23.72 5.46 -3.98
C THR A 108 -22.58 5.55 -2.96
N GLY A 109 -21.32 5.33 -3.38
CA GLY A 109 -20.15 5.36 -2.47
C GLY A 109 -20.16 4.27 -1.39
N SER A 110 -21.06 3.27 -1.48
CA SER A 110 -21.15 2.24 -0.46
C SER A 110 -20.02 1.21 -0.63
N ILE A 111 -19.21 1.06 0.41
CA ILE A 111 -18.19 0.02 0.53
C ILE A 111 -18.82 -1.20 1.18
N LYS A 112 -18.65 -2.38 0.59
CA LYS A 112 -19.14 -3.64 1.14
C LYS A 112 -17.98 -4.41 1.77
N GLN A 113 -18.11 -4.71 3.06
CA GLN A 113 -17.21 -5.59 3.78
C GLN A 113 -17.65 -7.04 3.59
N HIS A 114 -16.74 -7.88 3.09
CA HIS A 114 -16.98 -9.31 2.85
C HIS A 114 -16.34 -10.20 3.91
N LEU A 115 -15.31 -9.72 4.58
CA LEU A 115 -14.59 -10.38 5.66
C LEU A 115 -14.27 -9.34 6.71
N GLY A 116 -14.49 -9.65 7.97
CA GLY A 116 -14.28 -8.72 9.09
C GLY A 116 -13.34 -9.27 10.14
N ILE A 117 -13.05 -8.44 11.12
CA ILE A 117 -12.28 -8.82 12.30
C ILE A 117 -13.24 -9.57 13.25
N ASP A 118 -12.90 -10.82 13.59
CA ASP A 118 -13.68 -11.75 14.39
C ASP A 118 -13.25 -11.81 15.88
N PHE A 119 -12.31 -10.96 16.28
CA PHE A 119 -11.82 -10.87 17.66
C PHE A 119 -11.84 -9.42 18.19
N ASP A 120 -11.67 -9.29 19.50
CA ASP A 120 -11.65 -8.00 20.17
C ASP A 120 -10.39 -7.21 19.88
N ILE A 121 -10.56 -5.95 19.45
CA ILE A 121 -9.48 -4.99 19.17
C ILE A 121 -9.44 -3.81 20.14
N GLU A 122 -10.31 -3.79 21.15
CA GLU A 122 -10.32 -2.72 22.14
C GLU A 122 -8.96 -2.61 22.83
N GLY A 123 -8.44 -1.38 22.87
CA GLY A 123 -7.13 -1.09 23.47
C GLY A 123 -5.93 -1.70 22.74
N LYS A 124 -6.06 -2.19 21.50
CA LYS A 124 -4.96 -2.74 20.70
C LYS A 124 -4.43 -1.72 19.68
N ASP A 125 -3.13 -1.79 19.41
CA ASP A 125 -2.52 -1.05 18.31
C ASP A 125 -2.83 -1.81 16.99
N ILE A 126 -3.39 -1.12 16.00
CA ILE A 126 -3.75 -1.68 14.68
C ILE A 126 -2.87 -1.05 13.60
N ILE A 127 -2.33 -1.88 12.73
CA ILE A 127 -1.59 -1.47 11.53
C ILE A 127 -2.36 -1.99 10.32
N ILE A 128 -3.09 -1.11 9.63
CA ILE A 128 -3.73 -1.44 8.35
C ILE A 128 -2.62 -1.60 7.31
N VAL A 129 -2.63 -2.72 6.56
CA VAL A 129 -1.66 -2.97 5.50
C VAL A 129 -2.41 -3.06 4.16
N GLU A 130 -2.05 -2.16 3.24
CA GLU A 130 -2.67 -2.00 1.93
C GLU A 130 -1.62 -2.10 0.82
N ASP A 131 -1.97 -2.63 -0.33
CA ASP A 131 -1.10 -2.67 -1.51
C ASP A 131 -0.96 -1.28 -2.15
N ILE A 132 -2.06 -0.56 -2.32
CA ILE A 132 -2.07 0.76 -2.91
C ILE A 132 -3.17 1.66 -2.33
N VAL A 133 -2.79 2.86 -1.91
CA VAL A 133 -3.74 3.92 -1.57
C VAL A 133 -3.77 4.93 -2.70
N GLU A 134 -4.92 5.03 -3.37
CA GLU A 134 -5.20 6.04 -4.40
C GLU A 134 -6.05 7.17 -3.82
N THR A 135 -7.37 7.08 -3.92
CA THR A 135 -8.30 8.12 -3.46
C THR A 135 -8.45 8.18 -1.94
N GLY A 136 -8.16 7.09 -1.24
CA GLY A 136 -8.31 6.98 0.21
C GLY A 136 -9.69 6.55 0.71
N HIS A 137 -10.68 6.37 -0.16
CA HIS A 137 -12.05 5.99 0.27
C HIS A 137 -12.08 4.70 1.11
N SER A 138 -11.36 3.65 0.68
CA SER A 138 -11.28 2.39 1.40
C SER A 138 -10.67 2.54 2.79
N MET A 139 -9.62 3.35 2.89
CA MET A 139 -8.95 3.63 4.16
C MET A 139 -9.83 4.45 5.09
N ASN A 140 -10.55 5.46 4.56
CA ASN A 140 -11.50 6.23 5.36
C ASN A 140 -12.59 5.33 5.97
N TYR A 141 -13.16 4.45 5.16
CA TYR A 141 -14.15 3.46 5.64
C TYR A 141 -13.57 2.57 6.75
N LEU A 142 -12.35 2.07 6.59
CA LEU A 142 -11.70 1.22 7.59
C LEU A 142 -11.38 1.97 8.88
N LEU A 143 -10.93 3.22 8.79
CA LEU A 143 -10.69 4.06 9.95
C LEU A 143 -11.97 4.25 10.76
N ASP A 144 -13.08 4.62 10.10
CA ASP A 144 -14.39 4.79 10.74
C ASP A 144 -14.88 3.47 11.39
N TYR A 145 -14.73 2.34 10.70
CA TYR A 145 -15.09 1.02 11.18
C TYR A 145 -14.28 0.58 12.41
N LEU A 146 -12.98 0.86 12.43
CA LEU A 146 -12.10 0.50 13.52
C LEU A 146 -12.31 1.40 14.74
N GLN A 147 -12.50 2.70 14.55
CA GLN A 147 -12.70 3.67 15.63
C GLN A 147 -13.91 3.33 16.50
N GLN A 148 -14.97 2.76 15.93
CA GLN A 148 -16.16 2.31 16.67
C GLN A 148 -15.88 1.16 17.66
N ARG A 149 -14.68 0.55 17.58
CA ARG A 149 -14.25 -0.56 18.43
C ARG A 149 -13.14 -0.18 19.42
N ASN A 150 -12.91 1.12 19.62
CA ASN A 150 -12.00 1.69 20.63
C ASN A 150 -10.57 1.09 20.60
N PRO A 151 -9.85 1.00 19.46
CA PRO A 151 -8.46 0.59 19.44
C PRO A 151 -7.58 1.62 20.17
N ALA A 152 -6.42 1.21 20.67
CA ALA A 152 -5.45 2.13 21.28
C ALA A 152 -4.84 3.07 20.23
N SER A 153 -4.59 2.56 19.05
CA SER A 153 -4.15 3.36 17.89
C SER A 153 -4.47 2.64 16.59
N VAL A 154 -4.59 3.41 15.50
CA VAL A 154 -4.68 2.90 14.13
C VAL A 154 -3.65 3.62 13.29
N SER A 155 -2.79 2.88 12.59
CA SER A 155 -1.81 3.39 11.63
C SER A 155 -2.05 2.78 10.25
N ILE A 156 -1.79 3.53 9.19
CA ILE A 156 -1.90 3.06 7.81
C ILE A 156 -0.50 2.82 7.25
N CYS A 157 -0.27 1.61 6.76
CA CYS A 157 0.95 1.18 6.08
C CYS A 157 0.60 0.73 4.66
N THR A 158 1.15 1.38 3.65
CA THR A 158 0.89 1.03 2.25
C THR A 158 2.18 0.82 1.47
N LEU A 159 2.14 -0.13 0.53
CA LEU A 159 3.25 -0.34 -0.39
C LEU A 159 3.33 0.83 -1.37
N PHE A 160 2.21 1.17 -2.03
CA PHE A 160 2.13 2.28 -2.96
C PHE A 160 1.18 3.36 -2.50
N PHE A 161 1.53 4.61 -2.78
CA PHE A 161 0.69 5.77 -2.52
C PHE A 161 0.66 6.70 -3.73
N LYS A 162 -0.54 7.10 -4.16
CA LYS A 162 -0.76 8.07 -5.24
C LYS A 162 -1.19 9.43 -4.64
N PRO A 163 -0.24 10.29 -4.27
CA PRO A 163 -0.56 11.53 -3.55
C PRO A 163 -1.44 12.49 -4.34
N GLU A 164 -1.36 12.48 -5.69
CA GLU A 164 -2.16 13.35 -6.55
C GLU A 164 -3.65 12.98 -6.62
N LYS A 165 -3.97 11.71 -6.30
CA LYS A 165 -5.35 11.20 -6.28
C LYS A 165 -5.99 11.22 -4.90
N PHE A 166 -5.20 11.46 -3.86
CA PHE A 166 -5.64 11.33 -2.48
C PHE A 166 -6.57 12.51 -2.10
N LEU A 167 -7.77 12.18 -1.57
CA LEU A 167 -8.86 13.13 -1.36
C LEU A 167 -9.09 13.52 0.11
N TYR A 168 -8.32 12.94 1.04
CA TYR A 168 -8.54 13.08 2.48
C TYR A 168 -7.40 13.82 3.17
N GLU A 169 -7.67 14.32 4.39
CA GLU A 169 -6.67 15.03 5.20
C GLU A 169 -5.94 14.14 6.22
N TYR A 170 -6.40 12.89 6.44
CA TYR A 170 -5.69 12.00 7.34
C TYR A 170 -4.34 11.55 6.76
N LYS A 171 -3.42 11.25 7.67
CA LYS A 171 -2.07 10.87 7.31
C LYS A 171 -1.98 9.39 6.94
N ILE A 172 -1.23 9.08 5.88
CA ILE A 172 -0.69 7.73 5.66
C ILE A 172 0.62 7.64 6.42
N ASP A 173 0.68 6.77 7.45
CA ASP A 173 1.79 6.78 8.42
C ASP A 173 3.07 6.21 7.82
N TYR A 174 2.95 5.11 7.07
CA TYR A 174 4.07 4.40 6.47
C TYR A 174 3.81 4.19 4.99
N VAL A 175 4.61 4.82 4.15
CA VAL A 175 4.55 4.70 2.70
C VAL A 175 5.86 4.09 2.22
N ALA A 176 5.81 2.89 1.63
CA ALA A 176 7.00 2.28 1.07
C ALA A 176 7.47 3.03 -0.18
N MET A 177 6.56 3.32 -1.12
CA MET A 177 6.88 4.04 -2.34
C MET A 177 5.72 4.95 -2.80
N PRO A 178 5.95 6.26 -2.96
CA PRO A 178 5.02 7.12 -3.72
C PRO A 178 5.18 6.83 -5.21
N ILE A 179 4.06 6.78 -5.94
CA ILE A 179 4.02 6.58 -7.39
C ILE A 179 3.10 7.60 -8.07
N GLY A 180 3.16 7.69 -9.39
CA GLY A 180 2.27 8.50 -10.21
C GLY A 180 0.91 7.83 -10.41
N ASN A 181 0.22 8.26 -11.47
CA ASN A 181 -1.15 7.81 -11.75
C ASN A 181 -1.23 6.60 -12.69
N GLU A 182 -0.09 5.99 -12.99
CA GLU A 182 0.03 4.85 -13.89
C GLU A 182 -0.82 3.66 -13.42
N PHE A 183 -1.31 2.87 -14.37
CA PHE A 183 -1.91 1.57 -14.08
C PHE A 183 -0.81 0.52 -13.97
N ILE A 184 -0.72 -0.10 -12.80
CA ILE A 184 0.34 -1.05 -12.45
C ILE A 184 -0.21 -2.40 -12.05
N VAL A 185 0.58 -3.45 -12.26
CA VAL A 185 0.27 -4.84 -11.90
C VAL A 185 1.51 -5.53 -11.33
N GLY A 186 1.33 -6.62 -10.62
CA GLY A 186 2.41 -7.40 -10.00
C GLY A 186 2.48 -7.20 -8.49
N TYR A 187 3.22 -8.06 -7.82
CA TYR A 187 3.43 -8.06 -6.37
C TYR A 187 2.15 -7.85 -5.55
N GLY A 188 1.11 -8.62 -5.89
CA GLY A 188 -0.22 -8.53 -5.26
C GLY A 188 -1.27 -7.79 -6.08
N LEU A 189 -0.88 -6.79 -6.87
CA LEU A 189 -1.75 -6.05 -7.77
C LEU A 189 -2.11 -6.85 -9.01
N ASP A 190 -3.31 -6.64 -9.56
CA ASP A 190 -3.84 -7.44 -10.65
C ASP A 190 -4.37 -6.63 -11.83
N TYR A 191 -4.49 -7.36 -12.96
CA TYR A 191 -5.33 -7.01 -14.07
C TYR A 191 -6.32 -8.15 -14.32
N ASN A 192 -7.61 -7.92 -14.09
CA ASN A 192 -8.67 -8.93 -14.19
C ASN A 192 -8.35 -10.23 -13.42
N GLN A 193 -7.94 -10.11 -12.16
CA GLN A 193 -7.57 -11.20 -11.24
C GLN A 193 -6.28 -11.97 -11.62
N ILE A 194 -5.51 -11.49 -12.60
CA ILE A 194 -4.25 -12.10 -13.07
C ILE A 194 -3.08 -11.15 -12.82
N GLY A 195 -1.87 -11.71 -12.62
CA GLY A 195 -0.64 -10.94 -12.44
C GLY A 195 -0.20 -10.74 -11.00
N ARG A 196 -1.02 -11.05 -10.00
CA ARG A 196 -0.65 -10.88 -8.58
C ARG A 196 0.62 -11.63 -8.17
N ASN A 197 0.92 -12.74 -8.82
CA ASN A 197 2.07 -13.61 -8.56
C ASN A 197 3.39 -13.12 -9.17
N LEU A 198 3.37 -12.07 -9.97
CA LEU A 198 4.58 -11.48 -10.54
C LEU A 198 5.40 -10.85 -9.41
N LYS A 199 6.73 -11.02 -9.46
CA LYS A 199 7.64 -10.51 -8.44
C LYS A 199 7.94 -9.01 -8.55
N ASP A 200 7.96 -8.51 -9.80
CA ASP A 200 8.21 -7.11 -10.15
C ASP A 200 6.89 -6.35 -10.30
N ILE A 201 6.95 -5.03 -10.30
CA ILE A 201 5.84 -4.18 -10.74
C ILE A 201 6.02 -3.84 -12.21
N TYR A 202 4.94 -4.00 -12.93
CA TYR A 202 4.84 -3.69 -14.35
C TYR A 202 3.82 -2.59 -14.56
N VAL A 203 4.12 -1.69 -15.48
CA VAL A 203 3.23 -0.62 -15.94
C VAL A 203 2.65 -0.96 -17.31
N LEU A 204 1.42 -0.52 -17.58
CA LEU A 204 0.82 -0.66 -18.89
C LEU A 204 1.74 -0.07 -19.98
N ASP A 205 2.04 -0.87 -21.01
CA ASP A 205 2.85 -0.44 -22.17
C ASP A 205 1.87 0.01 -23.26
N GLU A 206 1.79 1.31 -23.47
CA GLU A 206 0.86 1.94 -24.43
C GLU A 206 1.42 2.00 -25.85
N ASP A 207 2.62 1.41 -26.07
CA ASP A 207 3.29 1.37 -27.40
C ASP A 207 2.79 0.23 -28.29
#